data_348f6577f624f8c24bf1d91289d582dc
#
_entry.id   348f6577f624f8c24bf1d91289d582dc
#
_cell.length_a   1.000
_cell.length_b   1.000
_cell.length_c   1.000
_cell.angle_alpha   90.00
_cell.angle_beta   90.00
_cell.angle_gamma   90.00
#
_symmetry.space_group_name_H-M   'P 1'
#
loop_
_entity.id
_entity.type
_entity.pdbx_description
1 polymer ?
#
loop_
_entity_poly.entity_id
_entity_poly.type
_entity_poly.pdbx_seq_one_letter_code
_entity_poly.pdbx_strand_id
1 'polypeptide(L)'
;MHSKSLSATLALTSLTVGLGLTSTARADFIEDSKLSLGMRNFFFNADNHSGGADQKEWAQGFKLDYISGFTEGTVGFGVDLEGMLGLHLDGGKGMHPAINTFTPSKSDGSAESTWASAGATVKARFSKSEIRYGNTLTPNLPILVANDGRLQLQTFEGGMITSKEIDNLTLTGGQIESVKGRASTNSTGLSVSGATHGSNKFRFAGGDWKVNKDLTLQYYYANLENFYSQNFLGLVHVLPITNDS
;
A
#
# COMPACT_ATOMS: atom_id res chain seq x y z
N MET A 1 -41.80 28.14 -10.50
CA MET A 1 -40.50 27.44 -10.54
C MET A 1 -40.11 27.14 -9.10
N HIS A 2 -40.32 25.90 -8.64
CA HIS A 2 -39.98 25.50 -7.27
C HIS A 2 -38.65 24.75 -7.30
N SER A 3 -37.63 25.36 -6.70
CA SER A 3 -36.32 24.73 -6.45
C SER A 3 -36.48 23.70 -5.33
N LYS A 4 -36.28 22.42 -5.64
CA LYS A 4 -36.18 21.36 -4.62
C LYS A 4 -34.70 21.24 -4.20
N SER A 5 -34.40 21.66 -2.99
CA SER A 5 -33.13 21.40 -2.35
C SER A 5 -33.03 19.91 -2.01
N LEU A 6 -32.05 19.23 -2.59
CA LEU A 6 -31.70 17.84 -2.24
C LEU A 6 -30.81 17.88 -0.98
N SER A 7 -31.39 17.59 0.18
CA SER A 7 -30.62 17.35 1.40
C SER A 7 -30.14 15.91 1.38
N ALA A 8 -28.84 15.70 1.14
CA ALA A 8 -28.22 14.39 1.28
C ALA A 8 -27.95 14.12 2.76
N THR A 9 -28.82 13.34 3.38
CA THR A 9 -28.61 12.83 4.74
C THR A 9 -27.63 11.65 4.67
N LEU A 10 -26.41 11.86 5.13
CA LEU A 10 -25.40 10.80 5.28
C LEU A 10 -25.83 9.91 6.45
N ALA A 11 -26.50 8.81 6.20
CA ALA A 11 -26.82 7.81 7.20
C ALA A 11 -25.55 6.99 7.50
N LEU A 12 -24.88 7.30 8.62
CA LEU A 12 -23.81 6.50 9.18
C LEU A 12 -24.44 5.25 9.81
N THR A 13 -24.62 4.18 9.04
CA THR A 13 -25.01 2.88 9.58
C THR A 13 -23.83 2.31 10.35
N SER A 14 -23.90 2.36 11.67
CA SER A 14 -22.95 1.67 12.55
C SER A 14 -23.14 0.15 12.41
N LEU A 15 -22.20 -0.49 11.71
CA LEU A 15 -22.10 -1.95 11.68
C LEU A 15 -21.52 -2.39 13.03
N THR A 16 -22.38 -2.66 14.00
CA THR A 16 -22.01 -3.30 15.26
C THR A 16 -21.79 -4.79 15.01
N VAL A 17 -20.54 -5.15 14.69
CA VAL A 17 -20.08 -6.53 14.82
C VAL A 17 -19.97 -6.79 16.34
N GLY A 18 -20.91 -7.55 16.87
CA GLY A 18 -20.97 -7.92 18.29
C GLY A 18 -19.89 -8.94 18.67
N LEU A 19 -18.64 -8.50 18.71
CA LEU A 19 -17.63 -9.16 19.50
C LEU A 19 -17.77 -8.62 20.93
N GLY A 20 -18.06 -9.49 21.89
CA GLY A 20 -18.17 -9.18 23.32
C GLY A 20 -16.81 -8.76 23.90
N LEU A 21 -16.32 -7.58 23.51
CA LEU A 21 -15.14 -6.94 24.07
C LEU A 21 -15.52 -6.30 25.41
N THR A 22 -14.75 -6.58 26.45
CA THR A 22 -14.85 -5.89 27.74
C THR A 22 -14.57 -4.38 27.55
N SER A 23 -15.09 -3.54 28.40
CA SER A 23 -15.03 -2.07 28.24
C SER A 23 -13.60 -1.51 28.20
N THR A 24 -12.64 -2.13 28.88
CA THR A 24 -11.22 -1.78 28.89
C THR A 24 -10.55 -2.07 27.54
N ALA A 25 -10.76 -3.25 26.97
CA ALA A 25 -10.22 -3.64 25.66
C ALA A 25 -10.70 -2.72 24.52
N ARG A 26 -11.82 -2.04 24.72
CA ARG A 26 -12.35 -1.06 23.76
C ARG A 26 -11.64 0.28 23.84
N ALA A 27 -11.21 0.70 25.03
CA ALA A 27 -10.53 1.97 25.20
C ALA A 27 -9.18 1.96 24.46
N ASP A 28 -8.32 0.98 24.71
CA ASP A 28 -7.00 0.89 24.08
C ASP A 28 -7.07 0.71 22.56
N PHE A 29 -8.05 -0.10 22.07
CA PHE A 29 -8.25 -0.27 20.63
C PHE A 29 -8.54 1.06 19.91
N ILE A 30 -9.32 1.96 20.55
CA ILE A 30 -9.71 3.25 19.98
C ILE A 30 -8.65 4.31 20.26
N GLU A 31 -8.11 4.36 21.50
CA GLU A 31 -7.12 5.37 21.93
C GLU A 31 -5.82 5.29 21.13
N ASP A 32 -5.37 4.07 20.79
CA ASP A 32 -4.19 3.84 19.95
C ASP A 32 -4.48 3.94 18.46
N SER A 33 -5.74 4.18 18.07
CA SER A 33 -6.10 4.31 16.65
C SER A 33 -5.65 5.64 16.08
N LYS A 34 -5.28 5.60 14.80
CA LYS A 34 -4.87 6.77 14.04
C LYS A 34 -5.72 6.91 12.80
N LEU A 35 -6.25 8.12 12.58
CA LEU A 35 -6.93 8.51 11.35
C LEU A 35 -6.11 9.58 10.68
N SER A 36 -5.78 9.38 9.40
CA SER A 36 -5.03 10.37 8.61
C SER A 36 -5.66 10.58 7.26
N LEU A 37 -5.65 11.84 6.79
CA LEU A 37 -6.05 12.23 5.45
C LEU A 37 -4.86 12.81 4.73
N GLY A 38 -4.39 12.12 3.70
CA GLY A 38 -3.39 12.60 2.77
C GLY A 38 -4.03 13.23 1.54
N MET A 39 -3.45 14.33 1.05
CA MET A 39 -3.84 14.97 -0.19
C MET A 39 -2.61 15.12 -1.07
N ARG A 40 -2.74 14.76 -2.37
CA ARG A 40 -1.65 14.90 -3.34
C ARG A 40 -2.19 15.53 -4.61
N ASN A 41 -1.64 16.67 -4.98
CA ASN A 41 -1.82 17.24 -6.31
C ASN A 41 -0.66 16.78 -7.20
N PHE A 42 -0.97 16.21 -8.36
CA PHE A 42 0.03 15.64 -9.23
C PHE A 42 -0.18 16.13 -10.67
N PHE A 43 0.84 16.78 -11.21
CA PHE A 43 0.90 17.20 -12.60
C PHE A 43 2.08 16.51 -13.29
N PHE A 44 1.83 15.96 -14.46
CA PHE A 44 2.85 15.31 -15.26
C PHE A 44 2.72 15.77 -16.71
N ASN A 45 3.84 16.16 -17.30
CA ASN A 45 3.92 16.50 -18.71
C ASN A 45 5.19 15.88 -19.30
N ALA A 46 5.01 15.08 -20.34
CA ALA A 46 6.10 14.49 -21.09
C ALA A 46 5.84 14.68 -22.58
N ASP A 47 6.78 15.32 -23.24
CA ASP A 47 6.83 15.49 -24.70
C ASP A 47 7.78 14.43 -25.26
N ASN A 48 7.25 13.52 -26.07
CA ASN A 48 7.98 12.37 -26.58
C ASN A 48 8.53 12.62 -27.97
N HIS A 49 9.66 13.29 -28.06
CA HIS A 49 10.34 13.60 -29.33
C HIS A 49 10.72 12.39 -30.18
N SER A 50 10.63 11.17 -29.64
CA SER A 50 10.94 9.91 -30.35
C SER A 50 9.75 9.31 -31.10
N GLY A 51 8.63 10.04 -31.24
CA GLY A 51 7.44 9.60 -31.97
C GLY A 51 6.49 8.71 -31.17
N GLY A 52 6.69 8.57 -29.86
CA GLY A 52 5.69 8.03 -28.93
C GLY A 52 4.59 9.05 -28.66
N ALA A 53 3.52 8.62 -27.96
CA ALA A 53 2.47 9.52 -27.56
C ALA A 53 2.93 10.47 -26.44
N ASP A 54 2.61 11.74 -26.55
CA ASP A 54 2.80 12.72 -25.50
C ASP A 54 1.85 12.43 -24.34
N GLN A 55 2.25 12.84 -23.15
CA GLN A 55 1.44 12.67 -21.95
C GLN A 55 1.34 13.99 -21.19
N LYS A 56 0.11 14.41 -20.89
CA LYS A 56 -0.16 15.51 -20.01
C LYS A 56 -1.36 15.17 -19.14
N GLU A 57 -1.13 15.03 -17.85
CA GLU A 57 -2.17 14.65 -16.90
C GLU A 57 -2.06 15.50 -15.64
N TRP A 58 -3.17 15.98 -15.14
CA TRP A 58 -3.27 16.70 -13.89
C TRP A 58 -4.42 16.15 -13.06
N ALA A 59 -4.14 15.76 -11.85
CA ALA A 59 -5.13 15.15 -10.98
C ALA A 59 -4.89 15.46 -9.50
N GLN A 60 -5.96 15.38 -8.71
CA GLN A 60 -5.96 15.49 -7.27
C GLN A 60 -6.29 14.13 -6.66
N GLY A 61 -5.44 13.66 -5.74
CA GLY A 61 -5.64 12.46 -4.95
C GLY A 61 -5.96 12.77 -3.50
N PHE A 62 -6.79 11.91 -2.90
CA PHE A 62 -7.07 11.87 -1.47
C PHE A 62 -6.86 10.44 -0.99
N LYS A 63 -6.23 10.29 0.18
CA LYS A 63 -6.01 9.00 0.83
C LYS A 63 -6.43 9.12 2.29
N LEU A 64 -7.40 8.33 2.69
CA LEU A 64 -7.87 8.22 4.07
C LEU A 64 -7.37 6.90 4.64
N ASP A 65 -6.60 6.96 5.72
CA ASP A 65 -6.11 5.79 6.44
C ASP A 65 -6.67 5.78 7.85
N TYR A 66 -7.23 4.66 8.25
CA TYR A 66 -7.54 4.35 9.63
C TYR A 66 -6.71 3.14 10.06
N ILE A 67 -5.87 3.32 11.05
CA ILE A 67 -5.03 2.29 11.64
C ILE A 67 -5.52 2.08 13.06
N SER A 68 -6.14 0.94 13.36
CA SER A 68 -6.60 0.66 14.70
C SER A 68 -5.44 0.38 15.67
N GLY A 69 -5.66 0.56 16.96
CA GLY A 69 -4.88 -0.10 17.99
C GLY A 69 -5.08 -1.62 17.96
N PHE A 70 -4.60 -2.30 18.99
CA PHE A 70 -4.84 -3.73 19.21
C PHE A 70 -5.75 -3.93 20.41
N THR A 71 -6.57 -4.98 20.36
CA THR A 71 -7.29 -5.42 21.56
C THR A 71 -6.32 -5.90 22.63
N GLU A 72 -6.71 -5.77 23.90
CA GLU A 72 -5.98 -6.37 25.01
C GLU A 72 -6.00 -7.90 24.97
N GLY A 73 -5.04 -8.52 25.65
CA GLY A 73 -4.94 -9.96 25.80
C GLY A 73 -3.60 -10.51 25.33
N THR A 74 -3.39 -11.82 25.50
CA THR A 74 -2.18 -12.50 25.06
C THR A 74 -1.99 -12.39 23.55
N VAL A 75 -3.10 -12.36 22.79
CA VAL A 75 -3.15 -12.06 21.37
C VAL A 75 -4.01 -10.82 21.20
N GLY A 76 -3.41 -9.76 20.70
CA GLY A 76 -4.12 -8.54 20.32
C GLY A 76 -4.56 -8.59 18.85
N PHE A 77 -5.77 -8.12 18.55
CA PHE A 77 -6.32 -8.05 17.19
C PHE A 77 -6.57 -6.58 16.79
N GLY A 78 -6.42 -6.29 15.53
CA GLY A 78 -6.67 -4.97 14.97
C GLY A 78 -7.08 -5.02 13.50
N VAL A 79 -7.44 -3.84 12.95
CA VAL A 79 -7.81 -3.67 11.55
C VAL A 79 -7.30 -2.33 11.05
N ASP A 80 -6.75 -2.33 9.86
CA ASP A 80 -6.37 -1.12 9.14
C ASP A 80 -7.30 -0.98 7.93
N LEU A 81 -7.84 0.23 7.73
CA LEU A 81 -8.73 0.56 6.61
C LEU A 81 -8.08 1.65 5.76
N GLU A 82 -8.23 1.54 4.46
CA GLU A 82 -7.74 2.53 3.49
C GLU A 82 -8.85 2.90 2.52
N GLY A 83 -8.98 4.19 2.23
CA GLY A 83 -9.79 4.72 1.14
C GLY A 83 -8.96 5.63 0.26
N MET A 84 -9.03 5.45 -1.04
CA MET A 84 -8.38 6.34 -2.02
C MET A 84 -9.41 6.90 -2.99
N LEU A 85 -9.29 8.20 -3.29
CA LEU A 85 -10.09 8.91 -4.30
C LEU A 85 -9.16 9.68 -5.20
N GLY A 86 -9.34 9.58 -6.50
CA GLY A 86 -8.66 10.38 -7.50
C GLY A 86 -9.66 11.18 -8.32
N LEU A 87 -9.33 12.44 -8.58
CA LEU A 87 -10.09 13.36 -9.42
C LEU A 87 -9.19 13.85 -10.53
N HIS A 88 -9.53 13.56 -11.78
CA HIS A 88 -8.85 14.11 -12.94
C HIS A 88 -9.26 15.59 -13.11
N LEU A 89 -8.29 16.48 -13.14
CA LEU A 89 -8.52 17.93 -13.23
C LEU A 89 -8.40 18.39 -14.69
N ASP A 90 -7.31 18.03 -15.37
CA ASP A 90 -7.06 18.35 -16.76
C ASP A 90 -5.94 17.47 -17.33
N GLY A 91 -5.93 17.22 -18.63
CA GLY A 91 -4.88 16.50 -19.34
C GLY A 91 -4.73 16.94 -20.78
N GLY A 92 -5.70 17.70 -21.30
CA GLY A 92 -5.77 18.02 -22.71
C GLY A 92 -6.24 16.83 -23.56
N LYS A 93 -6.87 17.12 -24.69
CA LYS A 93 -7.38 16.11 -25.61
C LYS A 93 -6.22 15.34 -26.25
N GLY A 94 -6.27 14.02 -26.18
CA GLY A 94 -5.25 13.15 -26.77
C GLY A 94 -3.94 13.03 -25.97
N MET A 95 -3.87 13.63 -24.79
CA MET A 95 -2.67 13.63 -23.94
C MET A 95 -2.70 12.58 -22.83
N HIS A 96 -3.61 11.61 -22.93
CA HIS A 96 -3.69 10.44 -22.05
C HIS A 96 -3.29 9.19 -22.85
N PRO A 97 -2.02 8.78 -22.84
CA PRO A 97 -1.60 7.57 -23.54
C PRO A 97 -2.14 6.33 -22.82
N ALA A 98 -2.35 5.23 -23.56
CA ALA A 98 -2.84 3.99 -22.99
C ALA A 98 -1.82 3.30 -22.05
N ILE A 99 -0.59 3.78 -22.00
CA ILE A 99 0.53 3.16 -21.28
C ILE A 99 1.16 4.18 -20.33
N ASN A 100 1.54 3.73 -19.15
CA ASN A 100 2.21 4.52 -18.10
C ASN A 100 1.43 5.73 -17.57
N THR A 101 0.11 5.72 -17.70
CA THR A 101 -0.74 6.76 -17.12
C THR A 101 -0.71 6.73 -15.59
N PHE A 102 -1.02 7.84 -14.94
CA PHE A 102 -1.26 7.87 -13.49
C PHE A 102 -2.74 8.02 -13.14
N THR A 103 -3.58 8.29 -14.14
CA THR A 103 -5.04 8.17 -14.06
C THR A 103 -5.48 6.87 -14.75
N PRO A 104 -6.51 6.17 -14.28
CA PRO A 104 -7.07 5.02 -14.98
C PRO A 104 -7.62 5.43 -16.35
N SER A 105 -7.64 4.46 -17.28
CA SER A 105 -8.19 4.64 -18.62
C SER A 105 -9.59 4.04 -18.72
N LYS A 106 -10.49 4.73 -19.40
CA LYS A 106 -11.77 4.21 -19.86
C LYS A 106 -11.59 3.20 -20.99
N SER A 107 -12.67 2.51 -21.35
CA SER A 107 -12.66 1.56 -22.47
C SER A 107 -12.37 2.21 -23.82
N ASP A 108 -12.63 3.50 -23.97
CA ASP A 108 -12.31 4.29 -25.17
C ASP A 108 -10.88 4.85 -25.16
N GLY A 109 -10.09 4.53 -24.14
CA GLY A 109 -8.71 4.98 -23.98
C GLY A 109 -8.56 6.39 -23.39
N SER A 110 -9.64 7.10 -23.07
CA SER A 110 -9.57 8.39 -22.38
C SER A 110 -9.37 8.23 -20.87
N ALA A 111 -8.93 9.30 -20.20
CA ALA A 111 -8.76 9.30 -18.75
C ALA A 111 -10.11 9.20 -18.01
N GLU A 112 -10.13 8.41 -16.92
CA GLU A 112 -11.24 8.44 -15.98
C GLU A 112 -11.31 9.79 -15.27
N SER A 113 -12.52 10.36 -15.16
CA SER A 113 -12.73 11.64 -14.46
C SER A 113 -12.64 11.51 -12.94
N THR A 114 -13.07 10.37 -12.42
CA THR A 114 -13.08 10.07 -10.98
C THR A 114 -12.93 8.58 -10.78
N TRP A 115 -12.07 8.19 -9.84
CA TRP A 115 -11.89 6.78 -9.47
C TRP A 115 -11.65 6.68 -7.97
N ALA A 116 -12.11 5.58 -7.39
CA ALA A 116 -11.95 5.31 -5.97
C ALA A 116 -11.66 3.85 -5.71
N SER A 117 -10.94 3.58 -4.64
CA SER A 117 -10.74 2.24 -4.11
C SER A 117 -10.79 2.26 -2.59
N ALA A 118 -11.17 1.13 -2.00
CA ALA A 118 -11.13 0.92 -0.57
C ALA A 118 -10.56 -0.46 -0.27
N GLY A 119 -9.96 -0.59 0.90
CA GLY A 119 -9.37 -1.84 1.34
C GLY A 119 -9.31 -1.95 2.85
N ALA A 120 -9.02 -3.17 3.30
CA ALA A 120 -8.85 -3.49 4.71
C ALA A 120 -7.74 -4.53 4.89
N THR A 121 -7.04 -4.44 6.01
CA THR A 121 -6.06 -5.41 6.47
C THR A 121 -6.34 -5.74 7.92
N VAL A 122 -6.61 -6.99 8.22
CA VAL A 122 -6.69 -7.49 9.59
C VAL A 122 -5.28 -7.76 10.10
N LYS A 123 -5.08 -7.57 11.40
CA LYS A 123 -3.78 -7.79 12.04
C LYS A 123 -3.94 -8.47 13.40
N ALA A 124 -2.98 -9.30 13.74
CA ALA A 124 -2.88 -9.94 15.04
C ALA A 124 -1.45 -9.81 15.58
N ARG A 125 -1.32 -9.52 16.86
CA ARG A 125 -0.03 -9.39 17.54
C ARG A 125 0.04 -10.36 18.69
N PHE A 126 1.14 -11.08 18.78
CA PHE A 126 1.52 -11.91 19.91
C PHE A 126 2.96 -11.61 20.28
N SER A 127 3.21 -11.19 21.51
CA SER A 127 4.53 -10.75 21.97
C SER A 127 5.12 -9.68 21.03
N LYS A 128 6.29 -9.93 20.42
CA LYS A 128 6.94 -9.05 19.44
C LYS A 128 6.71 -9.49 17.99
N SER A 129 5.73 -10.37 17.75
CA SER A 129 5.38 -10.88 16.41
C SER A 129 4.02 -10.35 15.98
N GLU A 130 3.92 -9.92 14.70
CA GLU A 130 2.70 -9.39 14.10
C GLU A 130 2.42 -10.09 12.78
N ILE A 131 1.18 -10.52 12.58
CA ILE A 131 0.65 -11.07 11.34
C ILE A 131 -0.33 -10.05 10.76
N ARG A 132 -0.27 -9.82 9.45
CA ARG A 132 -1.19 -8.99 8.68
C ARG A 132 -1.73 -9.77 7.51
N TYR A 133 -3.04 -9.66 7.23
CA TYR A 133 -3.67 -10.22 6.05
C TYR A 133 -4.73 -9.27 5.51
N GLY A 134 -4.65 -8.94 4.23
CA GLY A 134 -5.59 -8.02 3.58
C GLY A 134 -5.05 -7.46 2.27
N ASN A 135 -5.71 -6.40 1.76
CA ASN A 135 -5.41 -5.82 0.45
C ASN A 135 -4.86 -4.38 0.52
N THR A 136 -4.48 -3.92 1.71
CA THR A 136 -3.84 -2.60 1.92
C THR A 136 -2.37 -2.73 2.34
N LEU A 137 -1.74 -3.88 2.06
CA LEU A 137 -0.34 -4.10 2.40
C LEU A 137 0.56 -3.20 1.56
N THR A 138 1.51 -2.55 2.22
CA THR A 138 2.53 -1.68 1.60
C THR A 138 3.92 -2.13 2.02
N PRO A 139 4.40 -3.29 1.54
CA PRO A 139 5.72 -3.78 1.91
C PRO A 139 6.81 -2.78 1.52
N ASN A 140 7.82 -2.68 2.38
CA ASN A 140 9.04 -1.94 2.14
C ASN A 140 10.24 -2.86 2.47
N LEU A 141 10.44 -3.85 1.61
CA LEU A 141 11.48 -4.87 1.74
C LEU A 141 12.43 -4.76 0.54
N PRO A 142 13.70 -5.14 0.67
CA PRO A 142 14.64 -5.07 -0.45
C PRO A 142 14.19 -5.86 -1.71
N ILE A 143 13.31 -6.84 -1.50
CA ILE A 143 12.78 -7.72 -2.54
C ILE A 143 11.39 -7.30 -3.05
N LEU A 144 10.69 -6.43 -2.34
CA LEU A 144 9.35 -5.93 -2.69
C LEU A 144 9.07 -4.60 -2.03
N VAL A 145 8.94 -3.55 -2.81
CA VAL A 145 8.62 -2.20 -2.34
C VAL A 145 7.32 -1.73 -2.97
N ALA A 146 6.39 -1.23 -2.16
CA ALA A 146 5.20 -0.56 -2.65
C ALA A 146 5.58 0.77 -3.31
N ASN A 147 5.21 0.93 -4.58
CA ASN A 147 5.57 2.12 -5.34
C ASN A 147 4.62 3.29 -5.04
N ASP A 148 5.17 4.40 -4.53
CA ASP A 148 4.45 5.65 -4.23
C ASP A 148 4.84 6.82 -5.15
N GLY A 149 5.45 6.54 -6.29
CA GLY A 149 5.95 7.56 -7.22
C GLY A 149 4.89 8.23 -8.11
N ARG A 150 3.58 8.11 -7.80
CA ARG A 150 2.49 8.70 -8.59
C ARG A 150 1.39 9.26 -7.67
N LEU A 151 0.22 9.59 -8.26
CA LEU A 151 -0.91 10.17 -7.52
C LEU A 151 -1.39 9.28 -6.37
N GLN A 152 -1.56 8.01 -6.64
CA GLN A 152 -1.97 7.01 -5.63
C GLN A 152 -0.86 6.00 -5.39
N LEU A 153 -0.87 5.43 -4.19
CA LEU A 153 0.05 4.40 -3.73
C LEU A 153 -0.34 3.03 -4.31
N GLN A 154 0.66 2.25 -4.69
CA GLN A 154 0.50 0.83 -4.98
C GLN A 154 0.24 0.06 -3.68
N THR A 155 -0.75 -0.84 -3.67
CA THR A 155 -1.02 -1.73 -2.55
C THR A 155 -1.03 -3.18 -2.98
N PHE A 156 -0.80 -4.06 -2.02
CA PHE A 156 -0.74 -5.49 -2.25
C PHE A 156 -1.78 -6.21 -1.39
N GLU A 157 -2.24 -7.34 -1.88
CA GLU A 157 -3.10 -8.28 -1.17
C GLU A 157 -2.34 -9.55 -0.84
N GLY A 158 -2.53 -10.06 0.38
CA GLY A 158 -1.89 -11.28 0.84
C GLY A 158 -1.67 -11.28 2.35
N GLY A 159 -0.75 -12.12 2.80
CA GLY A 159 -0.38 -12.25 4.20
C GLY A 159 1.10 -12.01 4.44
N MET A 160 1.41 -11.30 5.53
CA MET A 160 2.78 -11.05 6.00
C MET A 160 2.88 -11.30 7.50
N ILE A 161 4.02 -11.82 7.92
CA ILE A 161 4.41 -11.93 9.32
C ILE A 161 5.74 -11.22 9.53
N THR A 162 5.83 -10.45 10.62
CA THR A 162 7.08 -9.84 11.10
C THR A 162 7.30 -10.25 12.54
N SER A 163 8.48 -10.74 12.87
CA SER A 163 8.85 -11.15 14.21
C SER A 163 10.14 -10.47 14.69
N LYS A 164 10.11 -9.97 15.91
CA LYS A 164 11.24 -9.33 16.60
C LYS A 164 11.52 -10.01 17.95
N GLU A 165 11.21 -11.31 18.05
CA GLU A 165 11.41 -12.09 19.29
C GLU A 165 12.88 -12.25 19.65
N ILE A 166 13.76 -12.23 18.67
CA ILE A 166 15.21 -12.30 18.86
C ILE A 166 15.78 -10.88 18.83
N ASP A 167 16.51 -10.51 19.84
CA ASP A 167 17.11 -9.18 19.94
C ASP A 167 18.02 -8.88 18.73
N ASN A 168 17.93 -7.68 18.22
CA ASN A 168 18.65 -7.21 17.03
C ASN A 168 18.32 -7.95 15.71
N LEU A 169 17.38 -8.88 15.69
CA LEU A 169 16.94 -9.58 14.49
C LEU A 169 15.46 -9.33 14.20
N THR A 170 15.17 -8.82 13.02
CA THR A 170 13.81 -8.73 12.49
C THR A 170 13.65 -9.77 11.39
N LEU A 171 12.77 -10.73 11.60
CA LEU A 171 12.39 -11.72 10.58
C LEU A 171 11.10 -11.29 9.90
N THR A 172 11.04 -11.42 8.59
CA THR A 172 9.83 -11.11 7.81
C THR A 172 9.60 -12.21 6.78
N GLY A 173 8.35 -12.65 6.66
CA GLY A 173 7.96 -13.62 5.65
C GLY A 173 6.52 -13.42 5.22
N GLY A 174 6.12 -14.07 4.11
CA GLY A 174 4.75 -13.94 3.65
C GLY A 174 4.50 -14.50 2.26
N GLN A 175 3.26 -14.32 1.83
CA GLN A 175 2.81 -14.56 0.46
C GLN A 175 1.95 -13.39 0.01
N ILE A 176 2.31 -12.79 -1.12
CA ILE A 176 1.50 -11.79 -1.82
C ILE A 176 0.78 -12.47 -2.97
N GLU A 177 -0.50 -12.16 -3.13
CA GLU A 177 -1.41 -12.82 -4.06
C GLU A 177 -1.83 -11.91 -5.22
N SER A 178 -1.95 -10.62 -4.94
CA SER A 178 -2.31 -9.64 -5.97
C SER A 178 -1.71 -8.27 -5.69
N VAL A 179 -1.77 -7.40 -6.69
CA VAL A 179 -1.32 -6.02 -6.63
C VAL A 179 -2.36 -5.09 -7.24
N LYS A 180 -2.69 -4.02 -6.55
CA LYS A 180 -3.41 -2.87 -7.10
C LYS A 180 -2.40 -1.85 -7.59
N GLY A 181 -2.37 -1.60 -8.88
CA GLY A 181 -1.49 -0.62 -9.50
C GLY A 181 -1.85 0.82 -9.11
N ARG A 182 -0.90 1.74 -9.27
CA ARG A 182 -1.07 3.17 -8.92
C ARG A 182 -2.11 3.92 -9.76
N ALA A 183 -2.43 3.42 -10.96
CA ALA A 183 -3.44 3.95 -11.88
C ALA A 183 -4.58 2.94 -12.08
N SER A 184 -4.98 2.22 -11.05
CA SER A 184 -6.01 1.20 -11.11
C SER A 184 -6.83 1.17 -9.83
N THR A 185 -8.11 0.81 -9.97
CA THR A 185 -9.00 0.47 -8.85
C THR A 185 -9.09 -1.03 -8.63
N ASN A 186 -8.57 -1.84 -9.58
CA ASN A 186 -8.63 -3.29 -9.56
C ASN A 186 -7.27 -3.89 -9.18
N SER A 187 -7.32 -5.03 -8.51
CA SER A 187 -6.15 -5.88 -8.25
C SER A 187 -5.95 -6.88 -9.39
N THR A 188 -4.70 -7.18 -9.68
CA THR A 188 -4.28 -8.18 -10.67
C THR A 188 -3.21 -9.08 -10.07
N GLY A 189 -2.97 -10.25 -10.67
CA GLY A 189 -1.82 -11.08 -10.32
C GLY A 189 -0.49 -10.34 -10.52
N LEU A 190 0.53 -10.72 -9.77
CA LEU A 190 1.88 -10.18 -9.92
C LEU A 190 2.52 -10.72 -11.21
N SER A 191 3.26 -9.87 -11.91
CA SER A 191 3.91 -10.25 -13.15
C SER A 191 5.24 -9.50 -13.34
N VAL A 192 6.03 -9.95 -14.29
CA VAL A 192 7.21 -9.23 -14.78
C VAL A 192 6.86 -8.46 -16.05
N SER A 193 7.67 -7.46 -16.40
CA SER A 193 7.48 -6.68 -17.61
C SER A 193 7.48 -7.59 -18.86
N GLY A 194 6.49 -7.43 -19.73
CA GLY A 194 6.32 -8.22 -20.93
C GLY A 194 5.64 -9.58 -20.73
N ALA A 195 5.26 -9.95 -19.52
CA ALA A 195 4.50 -11.17 -19.27
C ALA A 195 3.06 -11.07 -19.77
N THR A 196 2.52 -12.17 -20.27
CA THR A 196 1.14 -12.29 -20.75
C THR A 196 0.17 -12.84 -19.70
N HIS A 197 0.69 -13.24 -18.54
CA HIS A 197 -0.06 -13.77 -17.40
C HIS A 197 0.50 -13.25 -16.09
N GLY A 198 -0.26 -13.39 -15.00
CA GLY A 198 0.15 -13.07 -13.64
C GLY A 198 0.26 -14.32 -12.77
N SER A 199 0.93 -14.18 -11.62
CA SER A 199 0.98 -15.16 -10.55
C SER A 199 0.28 -14.60 -9.31
N ASN A 200 -0.39 -15.46 -8.56
CA ASN A 200 -0.95 -15.14 -7.25
C ASN A 200 -0.10 -15.68 -6.09
N LYS A 201 1.16 -15.99 -6.34
CA LYS A 201 2.07 -16.59 -5.36
C LYS A 201 3.46 -15.98 -5.45
N PHE A 202 3.63 -14.82 -4.82
CA PHE A 202 4.94 -14.28 -4.49
C PHE A 202 5.24 -14.61 -3.03
N ARG A 203 6.06 -15.61 -2.80
CA ARG A 203 6.45 -16.08 -1.47
C ARG A 203 7.82 -15.58 -1.12
N PHE A 204 8.00 -15.16 0.13
CA PHE A 204 9.27 -14.64 0.60
C PHE A 204 9.49 -14.91 2.06
N ALA A 205 10.77 -14.99 2.44
CA ALA A 205 11.22 -14.99 3.81
C ALA A 205 12.63 -14.40 3.90
N GLY A 206 12.91 -13.73 4.99
CA GLY A 206 14.22 -13.15 5.23
C GLY A 206 14.29 -12.38 6.52
N GLY A 207 15.34 -11.60 6.68
CA GLY A 207 15.49 -10.80 7.87
C GLY A 207 16.61 -9.76 7.80
N ASP A 208 16.56 -8.86 8.77
CA ASP A 208 17.52 -7.79 9.00
C ASP A 208 18.16 -8.02 10.36
N TRP A 209 19.46 -8.21 10.37
CA TRP A 209 20.26 -8.39 11.58
C TRP A 209 21.11 -7.15 11.86
N LYS A 210 20.79 -6.44 12.95
CA LYS A 210 21.60 -5.34 13.48
C LYS A 210 22.80 -5.91 14.23
N VAL A 211 23.93 -6.07 13.54
CA VAL A 211 25.18 -6.57 14.14
C VAL A 211 25.63 -5.63 15.26
N ASN A 212 25.51 -4.33 15.05
CA ASN A 212 25.72 -3.28 16.02
C ASN A 212 24.87 -2.04 15.67
N LYS A 213 25.07 -0.92 16.38
CA LYS A 213 24.31 0.31 16.14
C LYS A 213 24.46 0.91 14.72
N ASP A 214 25.58 0.61 14.05
CA ASP A 214 25.95 1.23 12.79
C ASP A 214 25.89 0.25 11.60
N LEU A 215 25.83 -1.07 11.85
CA LEU A 215 25.88 -2.10 10.83
C LEU A 215 24.65 -3.02 10.88
N THR A 216 23.94 -3.11 9.76
CA THR A 216 22.84 -4.06 9.55
C THR A 216 23.16 -4.95 8.35
N LEU A 217 23.02 -6.25 8.53
CA LEU A 217 23.06 -7.25 7.46
C LEU A 217 21.63 -7.66 7.11
N GLN A 218 21.39 -7.90 5.82
CA GLN A 218 20.08 -8.28 5.32
C GLN A 218 20.21 -9.51 4.45
N TYR A 219 19.30 -10.45 4.61
CA TYR A 219 19.15 -11.57 3.68
C TYR A 219 17.69 -11.87 3.45
N TYR A 220 17.30 -11.99 2.18
CA TYR A 220 15.96 -12.35 1.76
C TYR A 220 15.99 -13.33 0.61
N TYR A 221 15.13 -14.34 0.68
CA TYR A 221 14.76 -15.19 -0.44
C TYR A 221 13.34 -14.87 -0.87
N ALA A 222 13.09 -14.82 -2.19
CA ALA A 222 11.76 -14.67 -2.73
C ALA A 222 11.59 -15.52 -4.01
N ASN A 223 10.35 -15.97 -4.22
CA ASN A 223 9.94 -16.70 -5.41
C ASN A 223 8.60 -16.15 -5.92
N LEU A 224 8.59 -15.67 -7.16
CA LEU A 224 7.37 -15.44 -7.93
C LEU A 224 7.11 -16.69 -8.77
N GLU A 225 6.05 -17.43 -8.39
CA GLU A 225 5.71 -18.71 -9.02
C GLU A 225 5.57 -18.57 -10.53
N ASN A 226 6.18 -19.45 -11.29
CA ASN A 226 6.25 -19.46 -12.76
C ASN A 226 7.09 -18.34 -13.41
N PHE A 227 7.78 -17.50 -12.63
CA PHE A 227 8.60 -16.43 -13.16
C PHE A 227 10.07 -16.53 -12.73
N TYR A 228 10.34 -16.33 -11.44
CA TYR A 228 11.73 -16.33 -10.94
C TYR A 228 11.83 -16.66 -9.45
N SER A 229 13.05 -17.01 -9.06
CA SER A 229 13.49 -16.99 -7.66
C SER A 229 14.66 -16.03 -7.52
N GLN A 230 14.75 -15.34 -6.37
CA GLN A 230 15.84 -14.42 -6.09
C GLN A 230 16.35 -14.58 -4.67
N ASN A 231 17.65 -14.33 -4.52
CA ASN A 231 18.31 -14.15 -3.24
C ASN A 231 18.83 -12.72 -3.17
N PHE A 232 18.54 -12.03 -2.07
CA PHE A 232 19.06 -10.69 -1.80
C PHE A 232 19.98 -10.75 -0.59
N LEU A 233 21.18 -10.21 -0.74
CA LEU A 233 22.11 -9.97 0.35
C LEU A 233 22.41 -8.48 0.42
N GLY A 234 22.17 -7.87 1.56
CA GLY A 234 22.36 -6.44 1.79
C GLY A 234 23.26 -6.16 2.98
N LEU A 235 23.96 -5.04 2.90
CA LEU A 235 24.75 -4.47 3.99
C LEU A 235 24.45 -2.97 4.06
N VAL A 236 23.99 -2.53 5.22
CA VAL A 236 23.77 -1.10 5.50
C VAL A 236 24.71 -0.70 6.62
N HIS A 237 25.60 0.26 6.34
CA HIS A 237 26.55 0.79 7.31
C HIS A 237 26.39 2.30 7.41
N VAL A 238 26.17 2.80 8.61
CA VAL A 238 26.07 4.22 8.92
C VAL A 238 27.41 4.69 9.45
N LEU A 239 28.08 5.57 8.69
CA LEU A 239 29.34 6.19 9.10
C LEU A 239 29.01 7.56 9.73
N PRO A 240 29.26 7.77 11.03
CA PRO A 240 29.15 9.11 11.61
C PRO A 240 30.25 9.99 11.00
N ILE A 241 29.85 11.05 10.30
CA ILE A 241 30.79 12.09 9.87
C ILE A 241 30.86 13.07 11.02
N THR A 242 31.88 12.94 11.86
CA THR A 242 32.18 13.96 12.87
C THR A 242 32.80 15.15 12.16
N ASN A 243 32.10 16.28 12.17
CA ASN A 243 32.74 17.56 11.91
C ASN A 243 33.54 17.95 13.16
N ASP A 244 34.78 17.52 13.26
CA ASP A 244 35.77 18.14 14.13
C ASP A 244 36.22 19.44 13.42
N SER A 245 35.58 20.54 13.80
CA SER A 245 36.06 21.89 13.50
C SER A 245 36.15 22.71 14.77
#